data_a1ac97bfa970e1be4b1c2a72a211524c
#
_entry.id   a1ac97bfa970e1be4b1c2a72a211524c
#
_cell.length_a   1.000
_cell.length_b   1.000
_cell.length_c   1.000
_cell.angle_alpha   90.00
_cell.angle_beta   90.00
_cell.angle_gamma   90.00
#
_symmetry.space_group_name_H-M   'P 1'
#
loop_
_entity.id
_entity.type
_entity.pdbx_description
1 polymer ?
#
loop_
_entity_poly.entity_id
_entity_poly.type
_entity_poly.pdbx_seq_one_letter_code
_entity_poly.pdbx_strand_id
1 'polypeptide(L)'
;MTHIRRRARLAVVAALAAATLLAVGGPAAAGPGDANDSPLWQAYNDELATARYIDLTHTITPTIPVWAGFGASVFGQTVDPKTGKPYTYAESGFEATRYVLQTDQLGTQLDPPAHWAPEYPAIDELPPTFAVRKLVVISIVPQVKQNFNYALQVSDIRRFEARYGRIPSGSVVMVRSDWSKRWPDPELSTLSSFPGVSLDALKFLHLQRHILFHGHEPLDTDSTPTLEGESWLMHHGYAQAEGVANLWKVPPVGALINIGFPKFRGGLGGYARFVAIAPPTWRYGVSSFRAKEAPLRRFSRRLHWDPDVGMRVR
;
A
#
# COMPACT_ATOMS: atom_id res chain seq x y z
N MET A 1 -64.00 -64.21 -20.58
CA MET A 1 -65.28 -64.01 -19.91
C MET A 1 -65.17 -62.85 -18.95
N THR A 2 -65.93 -61.92 -19.21
CA THR A 2 -66.70 -60.89 -18.48
C THR A 2 -65.98 -59.67 -17.92
N HIS A 3 -66.39 -58.64 -18.53
CA HIS A 3 -66.27 -57.20 -18.16
C HIS A 3 -66.72 -56.86 -16.74
N ILE A 4 -66.07 -55.88 -16.14
CA ILE A 4 -66.77 -54.75 -15.46
C ILE A 4 -65.88 -53.52 -15.49
N ARG A 5 -66.40 -52.47 -16.15
CA ARG A 5 -65.90 -51.10 -16.13
C ARG A 5 -66.35 -50.42 -14.83
N ARG A 6 -65.41 -49.77 -14.12
CA ARG A 6 -65.81 -48.69 -13.19
C ARG A 6 -65.02 -47.42 -13.51
N ARG A 7 -65.77 -46.41 -13.89
CA ARG A 7 -65.34 -45.03 -14.05
C ARG A 7 -65.06 -44.46 -12.65
N ALA A 8 -63.88 -43.91 -12.40
CA ALA A 8 -63.62 -43.06 -11.27
C ALA A 8 -63.28 -41.64 -11.80
N ARG A 9 -64.00 -40.69 -11.29
CA ARG A 9 -63.95 -39.26 -11.65
C ARG A 9 -62.64 -38.69 -11.10
N LEU A 10 -61.85 -38.03 -11.97
CA LEU A 10 -60.77 -37.16 -11.58
C LEU A 10 -61.35 -35.87 -11.00
N ALA A 11 -61.07 -35.59 -9.75
CA ALA A 11 -61.21 -34.26 -9.16
C ALA A 11 -59.86 -33.54 -9.35
N VAL A 12 -59.90 -32.52 -10.21
CA VAL A 12 -58.74 -31.60 -10.39
C VAL A 12 -58.78 -30.62 -9.22
N VAL A 13 -57.83 -30.77 -8.31
CA VAL A 13 -57.54 -29.74 -7.28
C VAL A 13 -56.50 -28.81 -7.87
N ALA A 14 -56.93 -27.64 -8.28
CA ALA A 14 -56.04 -26.54 -8.68
C ALA A 14 -55.42 -25.95 -7.40
N ALA A 15 -54.18 -26.28 -7.09
CA ALA A 15 -53.39 -25.57 -6.09
C ALA A 15 -52.79 -24.30 -6.74
N LEU A 16 -53.33 -23.15 -6.39
CA LEU A 16 -52.68 -21.85 -6.64
C LEU A 16 -51.40 -21.79 -5.79
N ALA A 17 -50.26 -21.98 -6.41
CA ALA A 17 -48.98 -21.59 -5.83
C ALA A 17 -48.80 -20.09 -6.04
N ALA A 18 -49.07 -19.30 -4.99
CA ALA A 18 -48.67 -17.89 -4.93
C ALA A 18 -47.13 -17.84 -4.82
N ALA A 19 -46.45 -17.66 -5.96
CA ALA A 19 -45.05 -17.34 -5.99
C ALA A 19 -44.89 -15.89 -5.50
N THR A 20 -44.54 -15.72 -4.23
CA THR A 20 -44.00 -14.47 -3.71
C THR A 20 -42.61 -14.25 -4.33
N LEU A 21 -42.54 -13.45 -5.40
CA LEU A 21 -41.27 -12.87 -5.88
C LEU A 21 -40.80 -11.92 -4.77
N LEU A 22 -39.88 -12.40 -3.96
CA LEU A 22 -38.96 -11.52 -3.23
C LEU A 22 -38.12 -10.80 -4.29
N ALA A 23 -38.55 -9.59 -4.67
CA ALA A 23 -37.69 -8.67 -5.36
C ALA A 23 -36.52 -8.37 -4.43
N VAL A 24 -35.36 -8.99 -4.70
CA VAL A 24 -34.07 -8.51 -4.18
C VAL A 24 -33.90 -7.16 -4.83
N GLY A 25 -34.36 -6.10 -4.14
CA GLY A 25 -34.08 -4.74 -4.52
C GLY A 25 -32.56 -4.55 -4.50
N GLY A 26 -31.92 -4.54 -5.68
CA GLY A 26 -30.62 -3.93 -5.82
C GLY A 26 -30.69 -2.51 -5.26
N PRO A 27 -29.57 -1.93 -4.81
CA PRO A 27 -29.59 -0.56 -4.31
C PRO A 27 -30.26 0.30 -5.39
N ALA A 28 -31.40 0.89 -5.04
CA ALA A 28 -32.12 1.83 -5.89
C ALA A 28 -31.07 2.85 -6.35
N ALA A 29 -30.95 3.05 -7.67
CA ALA A 29 -30.22 4.19 -8.18
C ALA A 29 -30.83 5.43 -7.48
N ALA A 30 -30.01 6.12 -6.69
CA ALA A 30 -30.44 7.35 -6.07
C ALA A 30 -31.02 8.24 -7.19
N GLY A 31 -32.28 8.61 -7.08
CA GLY A 31 -32.84 9.65 -7.94
C GLY A 31 -31.96 10.89 -7.87
N PRO A 32 -32.19 11.95 -8.66
CA PRO A 32 -31.48 13.19 -8.62
C PRO A 32 -31.70 13.92 -7.29
N GLY A 33 -31.26 13.34 -6.20
CA GLY A 33 -31.02 14.00 -4.93
C GLY A 33 -29.77 14.86 -5.09
N ASP A 34 -29.67 15.90 -4.30
CA ASP A 34 -28.49 16.76 -4.28
C ASP A 34 -27.25 15.85 -4.16
N ALA A 35 -26.32 15.95 -5.13
CA ALA A 35 -25.10 15.13 -5.13
C ALA A 35 -24.30 15.27 -3.82
N ASN A 36 -24.54 16.33 -3.06
CA ASN A 36 -23.98 16.57 -1.72
C ASN A 36 -24.51 15.61 -0.64
N ASP A 37 -25.60 14.89 -0.88
CA ASP A 37 -26.17 13.93 0.07
C ASP A 37 -25.51 12.53 0.01
N SER A 38 -24.49 12.33 -0.82
CA SER A 38 -23.76 11.07 -0.87
C SER A 38 -23.10 10.75 0.47
N PRO A 39 -23.38 9.60 1.11
CA PRO A 39 -22.74 9.21 2.36
C PRO A 39 -21.21 9.18 2.31
N LEU A 40 -20.62 8.88 1.14
CA LEU A 40 -19.16 8.91 0.96
C LEU A 40 -18.62 10.34 0.96
N TRP A 41 -19.35 11.30 0.41
CA TRP A 41 -18.95 12.71 0.45
C TRP A 41 -19.13 13.30 1.85
N GLN A 42 -20.17 12.91 2.57
CA GLN A 42 -20.35 13.28 3.97
C GLN A 42 -19.19 12.74 4.81
N ALA A 43 -18.84 11.45 4.69
CA ALA A 43 -17.69 10.88 5.38
C ALA A 43 -16.35 11.56 5.00
N TYR A 44 -16.20 11.99 3.75
CA TYR A 44 -15.05 12.81 3.34
C TYR A 44 -15.01 14.14 4.07
N ASN A 45 -16.13 14.87 4.08
CA ASN A 45 -16.23 16.20 4.69
C ASN A 45 -16.04 16.14 6.21
N ASP A 46 -16.66 15.15 6.87
CA ASP A 46 -16.65 15.03 8.32
C ASP A 46 -15.31 14.53 8.86
N GLU A 47 -14.65 13.60 8.15
CA GLU A 47 -13.48 12.88 8.65
C GLU A 47 -12.20 13.18 7.85
N LEU A 48 -12.26 13.03 6.51
CA LEU A 48 -11.04 13.08 5.69
C LEU A 48 -10.57 14.50 5.39
N ALA A 49 -11.47 15.45 5.21
CA ALA A 49 -11.13 16.84 4.91
C ALA A 49 -10.33 17.52 6.04
N THR A 50 -10.51 17.08 7.28
CA THR A 50 -9.79 17.62 8.45
C THR A 50 -8.65 16.72 8.94
N ALA A 51 -8.55 15.52 8.43
CA ALA A 51 -7.54 14.53 8.80
C ALA A 51 -6.09 15.03 8.59
N ARG A 52 -5.14 14.31 9.17
CA ARG A 52 -3.70 14.55 9.03
C ARG A 52 -3.10 13.56 8.04
N TYR A 53 -2.60 14.06 6.93
CA TYR A 53 -1.96 13.28 5.89
C TYR A 53 -0.46 13.22 6.13
N ILE A 54 0.09 12.00 6.22
CA ILE A 54 1.51 11.74 6.50
C ILE A 54 2.06 10.91 5.36
N ASP A 55 3.05 11.46 4.66
CA ASP A 55 3.75 10.75 3.57
C ASP A 55 4.67 9.68 4.15
N LEU A 56 4.45 8.44 3.75
CA LEU A 56 5.22 7.27 4.17
C LEU A 56 6.17 6.76 3.08
N THR A 57 6.50 7.61 2.10
CA THR A 57 7.25 7.25 0.90
C THR A 57 8.56 8.01 0.84
N HIS A 58 9.66 7.32 0.59
CA HIS A 58 10.94 7.93 0.27
C HIS A 58 10.94 8.50 -1.15
N THR A 59 11.59 9.66 -1.32
CA THR A 59 11.77 10.23 -2.65
C THR A 59 12.76 9.38 -3.45
N ILE A 60 12.40 8.99 -4.66
CA ILE A 60 13.27 8.27 -5.58
C ILE A 60 14.26 9.26 -6.21
N THR A 61 15.56 8.96 -6.09
CA THR A 61 16.67 9.70 -6.71
C THR A 61 17.65 8.69 -7.34
N PRO A 62 18.60 9.11 -8.18
CA PRO A 62 19.63 8.21 -8.72
C PRO A 62 20.48 7.51 -7.65
N THR A 63 20.57 8.09 -6.45
CA THR A 63 21.47 7.67 -5.36
C THR A 63 20.77 7.06 -4.16
N ILE A 64 19.47 6.71 -4.27
CA ILE A 64 18.79 6.06 -3.14
C ILE A 64 19.37 4.68 -2.88
N PRO A 65 19.30 4.19 -1.62
CA PRO A 65 19.65 2.83 -1.32
C PRO A 65 18.81 1.85 -2.14
N VAL A 66 19.49 0.92 -2.80
CA VAL A 66 18.89 -0.22 -3.52
C VAL A 66 19.84 -1.39 -3.35
N TRP A 67 19.30 -2.59 -3.30
CA TRP A 67 20.15 -3.77 -3.22
C TRP A 67 21.14 -3.81 -4.40
N ALA A 68 22.43 -4.02 -4.11
CA ALA A 68 23.52 -3.93 -5.09
C ALA A 68 23.34 -4.87 -6.30
N GLY A 69 22.60 -5.97 -6.13
CA GLY A 69 22.28 -6.92 -7.20
C GLY A 69 21.38 -6.36 -8.29
N PHE A 70 20.63 -5.29 -8.01
CA PHE A 70 19.73 -4.67 -8.99
C PHE A 70 20.33 -3.46 -9.71
N GLY A 71 21.33 -2.81 -9.14
CA GLY A 71 21.96 -1.62 -9.70
C GLY A 71 21.19 -0.32 -9.49
N ALA A 72 21.88 0.80 -9.73
CA ALA A 72 21.35 2.14 -9.52
C ALA A 72 20.43 2.61 -10.65
N SER A 73 19.44 3.43 -10.30
CA SER A 73 18.58 4.10 -11.28
C SER A 73 19.31 5.24 -11.97
N VAL A 74 18.94 5.54 -13.22
CA VAL A 74 19.47 6.65 -14.00
C VAL A 74 18.33 7.55 -14.44
N PHE A 75 18.45 8.85 -14.14
CA PHE A 75 17.53 9.85 -14.64
C PHE A 75 18.21 10.64 -15.79
N GLY A 76 17.43 11.15 -16.70
CA GLY A 76 17.89 11.90 -17.85
C GLY A 76 16.83 12.87 -18.35
N GLN A 77 17.25 13.82 -19.17
CA GLN A 77 16.31 14.62 -19.94
C GLN A 77 15.73 13.78 -21.08
N THR A 78 14.42 13.90 -21.30
CA THR A 78 13.79 13.31 -22.48
C THR A 78 14.20 14.10 -23.71
N VAL A 79 14.59 13.40 -24.77
CA VAL A 79 15.02 14.00 -26.03
C VAL A 79 13.96 13.82 -27.12
N ASP A 80 13.88 14.75 -28.03
CA ASP A 80 13.11 14.60 -29.27
C ASP A 80 13.75 13.49 -30.13
N PRO A 81 13.00 12.44 -30.47
CA PRO A 81 13.54 11.33 -31.25
C PRO A 81 13.99 11.70 -32.67
N LYS A 82 13.55 12.85 -33.23
CA LYS A 82 13.92 13.32 -34.54
C LYS A 82 15.22 14.10 -34.55
N THR A 83 15.45 14.90 -33.50
CA THR A 83 16.58 15.84 -33.44
C THR A 83 17.67 15.38 -32.46
N GLY A 84 17.36 14.49 -31.53
CA GLY A 84 18.25 14.07 -30.43
C GLY A 84 18.46 15.13 -29.37
N LYS A 85 17.81 16.30 -29.47
CA LYS A 85 17.95 17.40 -28.51
C LYS A 85 16.98 17.24 -27.35
N PRO A 86 17.38 17.63 -26.10
CA PRO A 86 16.45 17.63 -24.97
C PRO A 86 15.32 18.64 -25.18
N TYR A 87 14.12 18.29 -24.73
CA TYR A 87 13.03 19.25 -24.59
C TYR A 87 13.36 20.27 -23.51
N THR A 88 13.22 21.55 -23.82
CA THR A 88 13.49 22.65 -22.90
C THR A 88 12.30 23.60 -22.80
N TYR A 89 12.15 24.28 -21.65
CA TYR A 89 11.11 25.30 -21.49
C TYR A 89 11.23 26.45 -22.52
N ALA A 90 12.45 26.76 -22.91
CA ALA A 90 12.70 27.88 -23.83
C ALA A 90 12.30 27.56 -25.29
N GLU A 91 12.67 26.37 -25.78
CA GLU A 91 12.47 25.98 -27.18
C GLU A 91 11.16 25.21 -27.39
N SER A 92 10.81 24.38 -26.42
CA SER A 92 9.69 23.42 -26.56
C SER A 92 8.46 23.81 -25.73
N GLY A 93 8.59 24.77 -24.80
CA GLY A 93 7.53 25.18 -23.88
C GLY A 93 7.30 24.20 -22.72
N PHE A 94 7.96 23.05 -22.71
CA PHE A 94 7.89 22.04 -21.66
C PHE A 94 9.20 21.27 -21.53
N GLU A 95 9.35 20.55 -20.43
CA GLU A 95 10.41 19.55 -20.22
C GLU A 95 9.81 18.21 -19.77
N ALA A 96 10.52 17.11 -20.01
CA ALA A 96 10.17 15.79 -19.50
C ALA A 96 11.40 15.08 -18.96
N THR A 97 11.20 14.14 -18.03
CA THR A 97 12.26 13.32 -17.46
C THR A 97 12.17 11.90 -18.01
N ARG A 98 13.30 11.38 -18.43
CA ARG A 98 13.47 9.97 -18.74
C ARG A 98 13.97 9.25 -17.48
N TYR A 99 13.31 8.18 -17.08
CA TYR A 99 13.74 7.30 -16.01
C TYR A 99 14.18 5.97 -16.59
N VAL A 100 15.36 5.48 -16.17
CA VAL A 100 15.81 4.11 -16.38
C VAL A 100 15.91 3.50 -14.99
N LEU A 101 14.92 2.70 -14.63
CA LEU A 101 14.81 2.03 -13.35
C LEU A 101 15.24 0.58 -13.57
N GLN A 102 16.32 0.16 -12.91
CA GLN A 102 16.92 -1.16 -13.13
C GLN A 102 16.08 -2.30 -12.54
N THR A 103 15.16 -1.97 -11.66
CA THR A 103 14.32 -2.93 -10.95
C THR A 103 12.98 -2.28 -10.59
N ASP A 104 11.96 -3.07 -10.33
CA ASP A 104 10.71 -2.67 -9.70
C ASP A 104 10.77 -2.77 -8.16
N GLN A 105 11.91 -3.20 -7.61
CA GLN A 105 12.27 -3.29 -6.21
C GLN A 105 13.11 -2.06 -5.81
N LEU A 106 12.49 -0.91 -5.60
CA LEU A 106 13.19 0.36 -5.46
C LEU A 106 12.52 1.33 -4.49
N GLY A 107 13.21 1.68 -3.43
CA GLY A 107 12.75 2.64 -2.44
C GLY A 107 11.57 2.13 -1.62
N THR A 108 10.52 2.95 -1.48
CA THR A 108 9.28 2.49 -0.86
C THR A 108 8.47 1.72 -1.90
N GLN A 109 8.17 0.46 -1.60
CA GLN A 109 7.57 -0.46 -2.56
C GLN A 109 6.51 -1.37 -1.92
N LEU A 110 5.70 -1.98 -2.78
CA LEU A 110 4.80 -3.08 -2.46
C LEU A 110 5.19 -4.28 -3.31
N ASP A 111 5.46 -5.41 -2.67
CA ASP A 111 5.81 -6.66 -3.33
C ASP A 111 4.59 -7.56 -3.38
N PRO A 112 4.12 -7.91 -4.58
CA PRO A 112 3.09 -8.92 -4.76
C PRO A 112 3.70 -10.31 -4.55
N PRO A 113 2.90 -11.33 -4.20
CA PRO A 113 3.43 -12.66 -3.94
C PRO A 113 4.10 -13.30 -5.17
N ALA A 114 3.77 -12.87 -6.40
CA ALA A 114 4.46 -13.33 -7.62
C ALA A 114 5.95 -12.98 -7.64
N HIS A 115 6.43 -12.11 -6.74
CA HIS A 115 7.85 -11.80 -6.61
C HIS A 115 8.70 -13.06 -6.38
N TRP A 116 8.19 -14.01 -5.60
CA TRP A 116 8.86 -15.29 -5.32
C TRP A 116 8.07 -16.51 -5.81
N ALA A 117 6.76 -16.39 -5.99
CA ALA A 117 5.86 -17.50 -6.27
C ALA A 117 4.99 -17.18 -7.50
N PRO A 118 5.42 -17.58 -8.71
CA PRO A 118 4.81 -17.17 -9.98
C PRO A 118 3.37 -17.67 -10.18
N GLU A 119 2.89 -18.56 -9.33
CA GLU A 119 1.50 -19.02 -9.33
C GLU A 119 0.53 -18.05 -8.65
N TYR A 120 1.03 -16.99 -7.99
CA TYR A 120 0.24 -15.99 -7.30
C TYR A 120 0.18 -14.66 -8.10
N PRO A 121 -0.68 -13.71 -7.69
CA PRO A 121 -0.86 -12.45 -8.39
C PRO A 121 0.40 -11.60 -8.49
N ALA A 122 0.62 -11.02 -9.69
CA ALA A 122 1.55 -9.93 -9.94
C ALA A 122 0.96 -8.57 -9.49
N ILE A 123 1.74 -7.48 -9.57
CA ILE A 123 1.33 -6.16 -9.05
C ILE A 123 0.08 -5.61 -9.74
N ASP A 124 -0.09 -5.86 -11.04
CA ASP A 124 -1.25 -5.39 -11.80
C ASP A 124 -2.52 -6.21 -11.59
N GLU A 125 -2.39 -7.36 -10.96
CA GLU A 125 -3.48 -8.27 -10.63
C GLU A 125 -4.01 -8.09 -9.20
N LEU A 126 -3.33 -7.29 -8.37
CA LEU A 126 -3.80 -6.96 -7.03
C LEU A 126 -5.14 -6.21 -7.12
N PRO A 127 -6.15 -6.59 -6.30
CA PRO A 127 -7.48 -6.00 -6.40
C PRO A 127 -7.50 -4.53 -5.95
N PRO A 128 -8.34 -3.68 -6.55
CA PRO A 128 -8.45 -2.25 -6.21
C PRO A 128 -8.90 -2.01 -4.76
N THR A 129 -9.45 -3.02 -4.11
CA THR A 129 -9.78 -2.99 -2.68
C THR A 129 -8.57 -2.84 -1.76
N PHE A 130 -7.33 -2.96 -2.28
CA PHE A 130 -6.11 -2.62 -1.54
C PHE A 130 -5.99 -1.12 -1.23
N ALA A 131 -6.62 -0.26 -2.02
CA ALA A 131 -6.39 1.19 -2.04
C ALA A 131 -6.50 1.89 -0.67
N VAL A 132 -7.46 1.50 0.19
CA VAL A 132 -7.65 2.13 1.51
C VAL A 132 -7.89 1.06 2.57
N ARG A 133 -7.09 1.08 3.65
CA ARG A 133 -7.15 0.10 4.74
C ARG A 133 -6.94 0.77 6.11
N LYS A 134 -7.34 0.06 7.17
CA LYS A 134 -6.94 0.40 8.54
C LYS A 134 -5.44 0.23 8.68
N LEU A 135 -4.77 1.17 9.34
CA LEU A 135 -3.34 1.15 9.59
C LEU A 135 -3.06 0.91 11.06
N VAL A 136 -2.19 -0.05 11.33
CA VAL A 136 -1.63 -0.33 12.66
C VAL A 136 -0.11 -0.17 12.57
N VAL A 137 0.51 0.52 13.54
CA VAL A 137 1.97 0.69 13.59
C VAL A 137 2.51 0.12 14.90
N ILE A 138 3.26 -0.97 14.81
CA ILE A 138 3.94 -1.61 15.95
C ILE A 138 5.37 -1.10 16.01
N SER A 139 5.76 -0.52 17.14
CA SER A 139 7.12 -0.02 17.33
C SER A 139 7.99 -1.02 18.07
N ILE A 140 9.13 -1.40 17.47
CA ILE A 140 10.20 -2.19 18.06
C ILE A 140 11.46 -1.34 18.37
N VAL A 141 11.34 -0.02 18.31
CA VAL A 141 12.48 0.91 18.54
C VAL A 141 13.21 0.66 19.87
N PRO A 142 12.55 0.40 21.01
CA PRO A 142 13.26 0.10 22.24
C PRO A 142 14.13 -1.15 22.16
N GLN A 143 13.67 -2.18 21.46
CA GLN A 143 14.39 -3.43 21.28
C GLN A 143 15.56 -3.26 20.31
N VAL A 144 15.35 -2.54 19.21
CA VAL A 144 16.39 -2.24 18.20
C VAL A 144 17.54 -1.44 18.81
N LYS A 145 17.27 -0.55 19.78
CA LYS A 145 18.33 0.16 20.53
C LYS A 145 19.23 -0.75 21.34
N GLN A 146 18.74 -1.91 21.76
CA GLN A 146 19.49 -2.91 22.54
C GLN A 146 20.15 -3.95 21.61
N ASN A 147 19.46 -4.31 20.55
CA ASN A 147 19.92 -5.25 19.54
C ASN A 147 19.47 -4.77 18.15
N PHE A 148 20.42 -4.23 17.37
CA PHE A 148 20.12 -3.65 16.05
C PHE A 148 19.43 -4.64 15.12
N ASN A 149 19.74 -5.93 15.20
CA ASN A 149 19.16 -7.00 14.38
C ASN A 149 17.87 -7.59 15.00
N TYR A 150 17.21 -6.86 15.89
CA TYR A 150 15.99 -7.36 16.51
C TYR A 150 14.88 -7.53 15.48
N ALA A 151 14.28 -8.71 15.45
CA ALA A 151 13.07 -8.99 14.69
C ALA A 151 11.84 -8.93 15.59
N LEU A 152 10.74 -8.33 15.11
CA LEU A 152 9.44 -8.32 15.80
C LEU A 152 9.06 -9.75 16.22
N GLN A 153 8.65 -9.93 17.47
CA GLN A 153 8.23 -11.20 18.04
C GLN A 153 6.73 -11.24 18.34
N VAL A 154 6.15 -12.42 18.44
CA VAL A 154 4.74 -12.61 18.86
C VAL A 154 4.46 -11.97 20.21
N SER A 155 5.43 -11.99 21.12
CA SER A 155 5.32 -11.33 22.43
C SER A 155 5.16 -9.81 22.33
N ASP A 156 5.79 -9.16 21.35
CA ASP A 156 5.63 -7.73 21.09
C ASP A 156 4.23 -7.41 20.58
N ILE A 157 3.72 -8.26 19.66
CA ILE A 157 2.36 -8.13 19.13
C ILE A 157 1.34 -8.26 20.25
N ARG A 158 1.48 -9.27 21.11
CA ARG A 158 0.58 -9.47 22.26
C ARG A 158 0.65 -8.30 23.25
N ARG A 159 1.83 -7.76 23.51
CA ARG A 159 2.03 -6.57 24.34
C ARG A 159 1.39 -5.32 23.73
N PHE A 160 1.52 -5.17 22.41
CA PHE A 160 0.83 -4.13 21.66
C PHE A 160 -0.70 -4.25 21.80
N GLU A 161 -1.25 -5.45 21.61
CA GLU A 161 -2.68 -5.71 21.70
C GLU A 161 -3.24 -5.52 23.12
N ALA A 162 -2.47 -5.85 24.13
CA ALA A 162 -2.86 -5.60 25.52
C ALA A 162 -3.04 -4.10 25.82
N ARG A 163 -2.35 -3.25 25.09
CA ARG A 163 -2.42 -1.78 25.27
C ARG A 163 -3.44 -1.11 24.35
N TYR A 164 -3.56 -1.56 23.11
CA TYR A 164 -4.30 -0.85 22.07
C TYR A 164 -5.50 -1.63 21.53
N GLY A 165 -5.74 -2.83 22.02
CA GLY A 165 -6.76 -3.75 21.52
C GLY A 165 -6.27 -4.65 20.38
N ARG A 166 -7.08 -5.67 20.10
CA ARG A 166 -6.78 -6.68 19.06
C ARG A 166 -6.61 -6.02 17.69
N ILE A 167 -5.59 -6.43 16.95
CA ILE A 167 -5.34 -6.00 15.56
C ILE A 167 -6.56 -6.39 14.70
N PRO A 168 -7.19 -5.42 13.99
CA PRO A 168 -8.37 -5.70 13.16
C PRO A 168 -8.01 -6.54 11.94
N SER A 169 -8.86 -7.50 11.58
CA SER A 169 -8.74 -8.25 10.31
C SER A 169 -8.77 -7.29 9.11
N GLY A 170 -8.00 -7.62 8.06
CA GLY A 170 -7.88 -6.83 6.83
C GLY A 170 -7.14 -5.51 6.98
N SER A 171 -6.51 -5.25 8.15
CA SER A 171 -5.64 -4.09 8.33
C SER A 171 -4.27 -4.28 7.69
N VAL A 172 -3.57 -3.19 7.45
CA VAL A 172 -2.13 -3.16 7.17
C VAL A 172 -1.40 -2.95 8.49
N VAL A 173 -0.36 -3.75 8.74
CA VAL A 173 0.48 -3.65 9.94
C VAL A 173 1.87 -3.21 9.53
N MET A 174 2.30 -2.02 9.96
CA MET A 174 3.64 -1.50 9.70
C MET A 174 4.51 -1.64 10.95
N VAL A 175 5.74 -2.10 10.77
CA VAL A 175 6.74 -2.29 11.84
C VAL A 175 7.73 -1.14 11.83
N ARG A 176 7.67 -0.32 12.89
CA ARG A 176 8.55 0.81 13.08
C ARG A 176 9.81 0.41 13.85
N SER A 177 10.97 0.62 13.25
CA SER A 177 12.29 0.41 13.83
C SER A 177 13.14 1.68 13.95
N ASP A 178 12.67 2.79 13.35
CA ASP A 178 13.43 4.03 13.09
C ASP A 178 14.60 3.86 12.11
N TRP A 179 14.69 2.74 11.40
CA TRP A 179 15.70 2.47 10.39
C TRP A 179 15.66 3.49 9.24
N SER A 180 14.47 3.87 8.81
CA SER A 180 14.26 4.85 7.74
C SER A 180 14.77 6.27 8.06
N LYS A 181 15.10 6.58 9.31
CA LYS A 181 15.70 7.87 9.69
C LYS A 181 17.12 8.06 9.16
N ARG A 182 17.79 6.98 8.79
CA ARG A 182 19.11 7.00 8.16
C ARG A 182 19.06 7.27 6.65
N TRP A 183 17.85 7.21 6.04
CA TRP A 183 17.71 7.42 4.61
C TRP A 183 18.22 8.81 4.17
N PRO A 184 19.02 8.94 3.08
CA PRO A 184 19.39 7.94 2.06
C PRO A 184 20.81 7.34 2.25
N ASP A 185 21.24 6.99 3.46
CA ASP A 185 22.54 6.41 3.73
C ASP A 185 22.78 5.17 2.83
N PRO A 186 23.85 5.14 2.01
CA PRO A 186 24.14 4.02 1.12
C PRO A 186 24.34 2.67 1.81
N GLU A 187 24.78 2.68 3.08
CA GLU A 187 24.95 1.45 3.86
C GLU A 187 23.64 0.68 4.06
N LEU A 188 22.48 1.35 3.91
CA LEU A 188 21.17 0.72 4.02
C LEU A 188 20.91 -0.33 2.92
N SER A 189 21.67 -0.30 1.83
CA SER A 189 21.56 -1.26 0.72
C SER A 189 22.28 -2.58 0.94
N THR A 190 23.07 -2.73 2.02
CA THR A 190 23.91 -3.94 2.24
C THR A 190 23.10 -5.17 2.66
N LEU A 191 21.93 -5.00 3.24
CA LEU A 191 20.99 -6.04 3.69
C LEU A 191 21.61 -7.18 4.54
N SER A 192 22.77 -6.96 5.12
CA SER A 192 23.44 -7.96 5.95
C SER A 192 23.04 -7.90 7.43
N SER A 193 22.45 -6.75 7.85
CA SER A 193 22.14 -6.49 9.25
C SER A 193 21.10 -5.36 9.33
N PHE A 194 19.89 -5.68 9.78
CA PHE A 194 18.78 -4.73 9.92
C PHE A 194 17.68 -5.27 10.86
N PRO A 195 16.82 -4.40 11.42
CA PRO A 195 15.64 -4.83 12.18
C PRO A 195 14.63 -5.53 11.28
N GLY A 196 14.14 -6.69 11.69
CA GLY A 196 13.25 -7.50 10.85
C GLY A 196 11.91 -7.86 11.49
N VAL A 197 11.25 -8.84 10.88
CA VAL A 197 10.02 -9.47 11.39
C VAL A 197 10.25 -10.99 11.43
N SER A 198 10.07 -11.61 12.59
CA SER A 198 10.29 -13.07 12.70
C SER A 198 9.21 -13.86 11.96
N LEU A 199 9.55 -15.04 11.48
CA LEU A 199 8.62 -15.94 10.81
C LEU A 199 7.37 -16.25 11.68
N ASP A 200 7.57 -16.45 12.99
CA ASP A 200 6.45 -16.68 13.92
C ASP A 200 5.55 -15.46 14.05
N ALA A 201 6.13 -14.23 14.04
CA ALA A 201 5.34 -13.01 14.06
C ALA A 201 4.55 -12.83 12.76
N LEU A 202 5.13 -13.14 11.59
CA LEU A 202 4.43 -13.14 10.31
C LEU A 202 3.25 -14.12 10.32
N LYS A 203 3.50 -15.38 10.70
CA LYS A 203 2.44 -16.38 10.83
C LYS A 203 1.33 -15.95 11.79
N PHE A 204 1.68 -15.34 12.91
CA PHE A 204 0.70 -14.84 13.87
C PHE A 204 -0.15 -13.71 13.28
N LEU A 205 0.46 -12.76 12.61
CA LEU A 205 -0.24 -11.63 11.96
C LEU A 205 -1.17 -12.11 10.84
N HIS A 206 -0.69 -12.97 9.97
CA HIS A 206 -1.47 -13.43 8.82
C HIS A 206 -2.49 -14.51 9.17
N LEU A 207 -2.10 -15.54 9.94
CA LEU A 207 -2.97 -16.67 10.21
C LEU A 207 -3.90 -16.47 11.42
N GLN A 208 -3.51 -15.63 12.40
CA GLN A 208 -4.29 -15.42 13.63
C GLN A 208 -4.98 -14.05 13.67
N ARG A 209 -4.49 -13.06 12.92
CA ARG A 209 -5.07 -11.72 12.85
C ARG A 209 -5.67 -11.40 11.49
N HIS A 210 -5.37 -12.22 10.48
CA HIS A 210 -5.87 -12.07 9.11
C HIS A 210 -5.65 -10.67 8.57
N ILE A 211 -4.44 -10.15 8.75
CA ILE A 211 -4.06 -8.85 8.18
C ILE A 211 -4.00 -8.94 6.65
N LEU A 212 -4.10 -7.78 5.98
CA LEU A 212 -3.96 -7.73 4.52
C LEU A 212 -2.51 -8.00 4.12
N PHE A 213 -1.60 -7.19 4.64
CA PHE A 213 -0.16 -7.37 4.52
C PHE A 213 0.56 -6.65 5.66
N HIS A 214 1.83 -7.00 5.88
CA HIS A 214 2.72 -6.25 6.74
C HIS A 214 3.67 -5.39 5.92
N GLY A 215 4.30 -4.41 6.58
CA GLY A 215 5.39 -3.63 5.98
C GLY A 215 6.38 -3.17 7.04
N HIS A 216 7.53 -2.74 6.59
CA HIS A 216 8.64 -2.33 7.45
C HIS A 216 9.50 -1.23 6.80
N GLU A 217 10.41 -0.66 7.57
CA GLU A 217 11.28 0.42 7.12
C GLU A 217 12.52 -0.09 6.34
N PRO A 218 13.13 -1.25 6.65
CA PRO A 218 14.19 -1.86 5.85
C PRO A 218 13.76 -2.26 4.45
N LEU A 219 14.74 -2.68 3.62
CA LEU A 219 14.56 -3.10 2.24
C LEU A 219 14.40 -4.61 2.11
N ASP A 220 14.12 -5.30 3.21
CA ASP A 220 13.81 -6.72 3.28
C ASP A 220 13.14 -7.06 4.63
N THR A 221 12.41 -8.17 4.68
CA THR A 221 11.62 -8.60 5.84
C THR A 221 12.47 -9.21 6.95
N ASP A 222 13.49 -9.99 6.61
CA ASP A 222 14.35 -10.66 7.57
C ASP A 222 15.78 -10.84 7.05
N SER A 223 16.72 -10.96 7.99
CA SER A 223 18.15 -11.13 7.72
C SER A 223 18.61 -12.58 7.90
N THR A 224 17.71 -13.55 7.86
CA THR A 224 18.08 -14.97 7.92
C THR A 224 18.75 -15.40 6.62
N PRO A 225 19.68 -16.40 6.65
CA PRO A 225 20.39 -16.82 5.44
C PRO A 225 19.49 -17.32 4.30
N THR A 226 18.26 -17.72 4.61
CA THR A 226 17.28 -18.25 3.66
C THR A 226 16.12 -17.31 3.38
N LEU A 227 16.13 -16.10 3.98
CA LEU A 227 15.01 -15.15 3.95
C LEU A 227 13.69 -15.87 4.26
N GLU A 228 13.68 -16.59 5.39
CA GLU A 228 12.60 -17.53 5.72
C GLU A 228 11.24 -16.87 5.87
N GLY A 229 11.22 -15.63 6.35
CA GLY A 229 10.01 -14.84 6.53
C GLY A 229 9.41 -14.42 5.20
N GLU A 230 10.19 -13.80 4.35
CA GLU A 230 9.77 -13.39 3.02
C GLU A 230 9.39 -14.59 2.16
N SER A 231 10.24 -15.62 2.15
CA SER A 231 9.96 -16.86 1.42
C SER A 231 8.62 -17.47 1.84
N TRP A 232 8.36 -17.58 3.15
CA TRP A 232 7.08 -18.10 3.64
C TRP A 232 5.92 -17.24 3.17
N LEU A 233 6.04 -15.93 3.28
CA LEU A 233 5.01 -14.95 2.94
C LEU A 233 4.55 -15.10 1.49
N MET A 234 5.51 -15.01 0.57
CA MET A 234 5.25 -15.00 -0.87
C MET A 234 4.68 -16.34 -1.35
N HIS A 235 5.24 -17.48 -0.87
CA HIS A 235 4.72 -18.82 -1.20
C HIS A 235 3.38 -19.16 -0.55
N HIS A 236 2.84 -18.26 0.29
CA HIS A 236 1.49 -18.38 0.85
C HIS A 236 0.52 -17.32 0.31
N GLY A 237 0.91 -16.59 -0.74
CA GLY A 237 0.07 -15.63 -1.43
C GLY A 237 -0.14 -14.31 -0.68
N TYR A 238 0.79 -13.94 0.22
CA TYR A 238 0.76 -12.67 0.92
C TYR A 238 1.72 -11.66 0.29
N ALA A 239 1.31 -10.40 0.29
CA ALA A 239 2.14 -9.27 -0.11
C ALA A 239 2.88 -8.68 1.10
N GLN A 240 3.90 -7.84 0.82
CA GLN A 240 4.59 -7.04 1.83
C GLN A 240 4.89 -5.63 1.32
N ALA A 241 5.20 -4.71 2.23
CA ALA A 241 5.68 -3.37 1.90
C ALA A 241 7.06 -3.13 2.52
N GLU A 242 7.97 -2.58 1.74
CA GLU A 242 9.35 -2.32 2.12
C GLU A 242 9.75 -0.86 1.98
N GLY A 243 10.85 -0.48 2.63
CA GLY A 243 11.37 0.87 2.55
C GLY A 243 10.38 1.93 3.00
N VAL A 244 9.54 1.64 4.00
CA VAL A 244 8.48 2.55 4.43
C VAL A 244 9.06 3.71 5.24
N ALA A 245 8.70 4.93 4.87
CA ALA A 245 9.18 6.15 5.52
C ALA A 245 8.29 6.62 6.67
N ASN A 246 8.86 7.44 7.57
CA ASN A 246 8.11 8.28 8.51
C ASN A 246 7.15 7.57 9.48
N LEU A 247 7.29 6.27 9.72
CA LEU A 247 6.41 5.53 10.64
C LEU A 247 6.38 6.13 12.05
N TRP A 248 7.45 6.85 12.45
CA TRP A 248 7.52 7.57 13.73
C TRP A 248 6.50 8.72 13.86
N LYS A 249 5.94 9.18 12.74
CA LYS A 249 4.91 10.22 12.71
C LYS A 249 3.49 9.67 12.82
N VAL A 250 3.29 8.36 12.68
CA VAL A 250 1.97 7.72 12.63
C VAL A 250 1.51 7.29 14.02
N PRO A 251 0.21 7.44 14.37
CA PRO A 251 -0.30 6.87 15.62
C PRO A 251 -0.27 5.34 15.57
N PRO A 252 -0.13 4.66 16.72
CA PRO A 252 -0.13 3.20 16.78
C PRO A 252 -1.40 2.56 16.21
N VAL A 253 -2.54 3.21 16.41
CA VAL A 253 -3.88 2.81 15.93
C VAL A 253 -4.70 4.03 15.56
N GLY A 254 -5.83 3.81 14.85
CA GLY A 254 -6.79 4.88 14.53
C GLY A 254 -6.49 5.63 13.23
N ALA A 255 -5.46 5.25 12.48
CA ALA A 255 -5.20 5.79 11.15
C ALA A 255 -5.74 4.85 10.05
N LEU A 256 -5.96 5.42 8.86
CA LEU A 256 -6.06 4.69 7.61
C LEU A 256 -4.74 4.81 6.83
N ILE A 257 -4.56 3.93 5.87
CA ILE A 257 -3.51 4.04 4.86
C ILE A 257 -4.13 4.04 3.47
N ASN A 258 -3.72 5.02 2.65
CA ASN A 258 -3.91 4.98 1.20
C ASN A 258 -2.68 4.30 0.57
N ILE A 259 -2.95 3.35 -0.33
CA ILE A 259 -1.96 2.49 -0.98
C ILE A 259 -2.06 2.73 -2.48
N GLY A 260 -1.08 3.44 -3.05
CA GLY A 260 -0.97 3.68 -4.48
C GLY A 260 0.31 3.07 -5.04
N PHE A 261 0.22 2.43 -6.20
CA PHE A 261 1.35 1.89 -6.95
C PHE A 261 1.04 1.88 -8.45
N PRO A 262 2.05 1.92 -9.33
CA PRO A 262 1.83 1.81 -10.78
C PRO A 262 1.39 0.39 -11.14
N LYS A 263 0.53 0.30 -12.14
CA LYS A 263 -0.02 -0.97 -12.61
C LYS A 263 0.78 -1.51 -13.79
N PHE A 264 2.04 -1.88 -13.56
CA PHE A 264 2.88 -2.51 -14.58
C PHE A 264 2.45 -3.96 -14.79
N ARG A 265 2.16 -4.33 -16.04
CA ARG A 265 1.72 -5.68 -16.39
C ARG A 265 2.79 -6.71 -16.06
N GLY A 266 2.43 -7.69 -15.21
CA GLY A 266 3.33 -8.75 -14.77
C GLY A 266 4.50 -8.26 -13.93
N GLY A 267 4.41 -7.04 -13.32
CA GLY A 267 5.44 -6.54 -12.43
C GLY A 267 5.51 -7.34 -11.14
N LEU A 268 6.73 -7.53 -10.64
CA LEU A 268 7.03 -8.31 -9.44
C LEU A 268 7.26 -7.42 -8.21
N GLY A 269 7.19 -6.11 -8.40
CA GLY A 269 7.20 -5.07 -7.39
C GLY A 269 6.48 -3.83 -7.89
N GLY A 270 6.22 -2.89 -7.00
CA GLY A 270 5.60 -1.62 -7.38
C GLY A 270 6.07 -0.47 -6.49
N TYR A 271 6.68 0.55 -7.10
CA TYR A 271 7.04 1.79 -6.40
C TYR A 271 5.79 2.36 -5.73
N ALA A 272 5.74 2.33 -4.42
CA ALA A 272 4.51 2.66 -3.73
C ALA A 272 4.48 4.12 -3.26
N ARG A 273 3.30 4.73 -3.34
CA ARG A 273 2.99 5.96 -2.63
C ARG A 273 2.04 5.64 -1.50
N PHE A 274 2.60 5.41 -0.31
CA PHE A 274 1.82 5.22 0.90
C PHE A 274 1.57 6.56 1.60
N VAL A 275 0.32 6.78 2.00
CA VAL A 275 -0.05 7.96 2.77
C VAL A 275 -0.91 7.53 3.95
N ALA A 276 -0.43 7.77 5.17
CA ALA A 276 -1.25 7.58 6.35
C ALA A 276 -2.21 8.76 6.52
N ILE A 277 -3.45 8.44 6.85
CA ILE A 277 -4.53 9.39 7.14
C ILE A 277 -4.86 9.22 8.62
N ALA A 278 -4.37 10.14 9.46
CA ALA A 278 -4.48 10.10 10.90
C ALA A 278 -5.59 11.05 11.39
N PRO A 279 -6.13 10.87 12.61
CA PRO A 279 -7.15 11.75 13.16
C PRO A 279 -6.76 13.23 13.16
N PRO A 280 -7.71 14.17 13.05
CA PRO A 280 -7.45 15.61 12.99
C PRO A 280 -6.64 16.13 14.19
N THR A 281 -6.82 15.51 15.35
CA THR A 281 -6.13 15.86 16.61
C THR A 281 -4.68 15.36 16.67
N TRP A 282 -4.26 14.53 15.71
CA TRP A 282 -2.90 14.01 15.69
C TRP A 282 -1.89 15.12 15.40
N ARG A 283 -0.74 15.11 16.11
CA ARG A 283 0.24 16.21 16.09
C ARG A 283 1.05 16.30 14.79
N TYR A 284 1.20 15.20 14.05
CA TYR A 284 1.98 15.15 12.82
C TYR A 284 1.08 15.15 11.59
N GLY A 285 1.67 15.49 10.43
CA GLY A 285 0.99 15.48 9.15
C GLY A 285 0.48 16.86 8.72
N VAL A 286 0.03 16.92 7.47
CA VAL A 286 -0.56 18.10 6.83
C VAL A 286 -2.07 17.92 6.80
N SER A 287 -2.83 18.94 7.14
CA SER A 287 -4.28 18.96 7.00
C SER A 287 -4.66 19.58 5.66
N SER A 288 -5.54 18.94 4.89
CA SER A 288 -6.07 19.50 3.65
C SER A 288 -6.80 20.82 3.89
N PHE A 289 -7.51 20.96 5.00
CA PHE A 289 -8.18 22.21 5.39
C PHE A 289 -7.23 23.41 5.51
N ARG A 290 -5.94 23.16 5.82
CA ARG A 290 -4.90 24.20 5.93
C ARG A 290 -3.97 24.25 4.72
N ALA A 291 -4.06 23.30 3.83
CA ALA A 291 -3.26 23.24 2.62
C ALA A 291 -3.92 24.10 1.53
N LYS A 292 -3.11 24.87 0.83
CA LYS A 292 -3.59 25.50 -0.41
C LYS A 292 -3.61 24.43 -1.50
N GLU A 293 -4.79 23.89 -1.77
CA GLU A 293 -4.95 22.76 -2.69
C GLU A 293 -4.79 23.20 -4.16
N ALA A 294 -5.35 24.36 -4.53
CA ALA A 294 -5.24 24.89 -5.88
C ALA A 294 -5.44 26.44 -5.89
N PRO A 295 -4.76 27.15 -6.78
CA PRO A 295 -3.59 26.76 -7.54
C PRO A 295 -2.40 26.51 -6.61
N LEU A 296 -1.53 25.56 -6.99
CA LEU A 296 -0.35 25.21 -6.21
C LEU A 296 0.59 26.43 -6.07
N ARG A 297 1.30 26.47 -4.93
CA ARG A 297 2.23 27.56 -4.63
C ARG A 297 3.39 27.58 -5.64
N ARG A 298 3.67 28.78 -6.19
CA ARG A 298 4.88 29.02 -6.98
C ARG A 298 6.10 28.99 -6.06
N PHE A 299 7.17 28.31 -6.50
CA PHE A 299 8.46 28.33 -5.84
C PHE A 299 9.31 29.52 -6.30
N SER A 300 10.16 30.04 -5.44
CA SER A 300 11.09 31.12 -5.75
C SER A 300 12.22 30.68 -6.69
N ARG A 301 12.70 29.45 -6.50
CA ARG A 301 13.72 28.85 -7.37
C ARG A 301 13.05 28.06 -8.49
N ARG A 302 13.58 28.20 -9.71
CA ARG A 302 13.12 27.41 -10.86
C ARG A 302 13.66 25.99 -10.79
N LEU A 303 12.84 25.03 -11.17
CA LEU A 303 13.30 23.66 -11.40
C LEU A 303 14.19 23.65 -12.65
N HIS A 304 15.36 23.05 -12.59
CA HIS A 304 16.29 22.92 -13.69
C HIS A 304 17.02 21.58 -13.64
N TRP A 305 17.53 21.15 -14.78
CA TRP A 305 18.38 19.97 -14.85
C TRP A 305 19.76 20.29 -14.29
N ASP A 306 20.24 19.43 -13.40
CA ASP A 306 21.59 19.50 -12.84
C ASP A 306 22.35 18.23 -13.31
N PRO A 307 23.36 18.40 -14.19
CA PRO A 307 24.13 17.28 -14.73
C PRO A 307 25.03 16.62 -13.69
N ASP A 308 25.46 17.32 -12.65
CA ASP A 308 26.38 16.80 -11.63
C ASP A 308 25.68 15.80 -10.70
N VAL A 309 24.39 15.99 -10.44
CA VAL A 309 23.58 15.04 -9.64
C VAL A 309 22.65 14.17 -10.50
N GLY A 310 22.61 14.39 -11.81
CA GLY A 310 21.85 13.60 -12.76
C GLY A 310 20.33 13.65 -12.55
N MET A 311 19.79 14.77 -12.05
CA MET A 311 18.35 14.98 -11.87
C MET A 311 17.97 16.47 -11.89
N ARG A 312 16.66 16.74 -11.86
CA ARG A 312 16.20 18.13 -11.71
C ARG A 312 16.20 18.53 -10.24
N VAL A 313 16.76 19.74 -9.99
CA VAL A 313 16.84 20.37 -8.67
C VAL A 313 16.25 21.79 -8.69
N ARG A 314 16.03 22.37 -7.49
CA ARG A 314 15.57 23.75 -7.30
C ARG A 314 16.63 24.62 -6.65
#